data_644578cc087a2052d5b8ddaca8bc7a74
#
_entry.id   644578cc087a2052d5b8ddaca8bc7a74
#
_cell.length_a   1.000
_cell.length_b   1.000
_cell.length_c   1.000
_cell.angle_alpha   90.00
_cell.angle_beta   90.00
_cell.angle_gamma   90.00
#
_symmetry.space_group_name_H-M   'P 1'
#
loop_
_entity.id
_entity.type
_entity.pdbx_description
1 polymer ?
#
loop_
_entity_poly.entity_id
_entity_poly.type
_entity_poly.pdbx_seq_one_letter_code
_entity_poly.pdbx_strand_id
1 'polypeptide(L)'
;MDTSELPPTQKGRHHEIRAQGLREFAGLRDDSQRLDPFKLAQYAKLLVVTFDQIEALSDEAKAHLLGEGKDSWSGGAASQVLPDGRKLIVLNPTHGKNRHNATLMEEVCHVFLGHKPSRLAIEKRDKDGNIVARDYNAEIEEEAYATGAAALVPYRGLKDMVERGKTSAEIARHYNVSRALIEYRIKVSRLWDLYKENVFRSGN
;
A
#
# COMPACT_ATOMS: atom_id res chain seq x y z
N MET A 1 6.40 9.75 23.65
CA MET A 1 5.93 10.17 22.32
C MET A 1 4.83 11.19 22.54
N ASP A 2 4.97 12.39 22.01
CA ASP A 2 3.94 13.42 22.12
C ASP A 2 2.74 12.99 21.28
N THR A 3 1.57 12.86 21.91
CA THR A 3 0.33 12.41 21.23
C THR A 3 -0.21 13.46 20.25
N SER A 4 0.25 14.72 20.31
CA SER A 4 -0.11 15.78 19.35
C SER A 4 0.47 15.53 17.96
N GLU A 5 1.46 14.65 17.85
CA GLU A 5 2.15 14.27 16.62
C GLU A 5 1.57 12.99 15.96
N LEU A 6 0.45 12.49 16.47
CA LEU A 6 -0.26 11.32 15.98
C LEU A 6 -1.68 11.66 15.53
N PRO A 7 -2.28 10.88 14.63
CA PRO A 7 -3.68 11.05 14.27
C PRO A 7 -4.61 11.03 15.49
N PRO A 8 -5.74 11.77 15.46
CA PRO A 8 -6.62 11.87 16.62
C PRO A 8 -7.36 10.57 16.95
N THR A 9 -7.53 9.65 15.98
CA THR A 9 -8.24 8.38 16.18
C THR A 9 -7.32 7.29 16.73
N GLN A 10 -7.84 6.43 17.61
CA GLN A 10 -7.08 5.30 18.15
C GLN A 10 -6.56 4.37 17.03
N LYS A 11 -7.42 4.03 16.07
CA LYS A 11 -7.05 3.20 14.92
C LYS A 11 -5.94 3.86 14.09
N GLY A 12 -6.06 5.16 13.83
CA GLY A 12 -5.04 5.93 13.11
C GLY A 12 -3.69 5.93 13.82
N ARG A 13 -3.67 6.12 15.15
CA ARG A 13 -2.44 6.06 15.95
C ARG A 13 -1.76 4.70 15.86
N HIS A 14 -2.55 3.63 15.90
CA HIS A 14 -2.03 2.26 15.83
C HIS A 14 -1.30 2.00 14.50
N HIS A 15 -1.92 2.38 13.38
CA HIS A 15 -1.28 2.27 12.06
C HIS A 15 -0.04 3.15 11.95
N GLU A 16 -0.08 4.37 12.51
CA GLU A 16 1.04 5.31 12.44
C GLU A 16 2.26 4.81 13.23
N ILE A 17 2.06 4.28 14.43
CA ILE A 17 3.14 3.71 15.26
C ILE A 17 3.82 2.55 14.54
N ARG A 18 3.06 1.65 13.93
CA ARG A 18 3.60 0.54 13.15
C ARG A 18 4.33 1.02 11.90
N ALA A 19 3.75 2.00 11.21
CA ALA A 19 4.37 2.62 10.05
C ALA A 19 5.70 3.30 10.38
N GLN A 20 5.78 3.97 11.54
CA GLN A 20 7.02 4.55 12.03
C GLN A 20 8.09 3.47 12.27
N GLY A 21 7.73 2.34 12.88
CA GLY A 21 8.66 1.21 13.03
C GLY A 21 9.22 0.71 11.69
N LEU A 22 8.39 0.63 10.64
CA LEU A 22 8.84 0.29 9.29
C LEU A 22 9.79 1.34 8.70
N ARG A 23 9.53 2.62 8.92
CA ARG A 23 10.40 3.72 8.47
C ARG A 23 11.74 3.70 9.19
N GLU A 24 11.74 3.50 10.50
CA GLU A 24 12.97 3.36 11.31
C GLU A 24 13.78 2.14 10.87
N PHE A 25 13.13 1.01 10.61
CA PHE A 25 13.76 -0.18 10.05
C PHE A 25 14.40 0.09 8.68
N ALA A 26 13.76 0.91 7.84
CA ALA A 26 14.31 1.37 6.57
C ALA A 26 15.42 2.43 6.73
N GLY A 27 15.79 2.82 7.96
CA GLY A 27 16.82 3.83 8.26
C GLY A 27 16.36 5.27 8.07
N LEU A 28 15.04 5.51 7.97
CA LEU A 28 14.46 6.84 7.80
C LEU A 28 14.20 7.46 9.18
N ARG A 29 14.77 8.64 9.41
CA ARG A 29 14.65 9.37 10.67
C ARG A 29 13.80 10.64 10.57
N ASP A 30 13.49 11.05 9.36
CA ASP A 30 12.73 12.26 9.06
C ASP A 30 11.48 11.89 8.24
N ASP A 31 10.33 12.40 8.68
CA ASP A 31 9.02 12.13 8.06
C ASP A 31 8.88 12.79 6.68
N SER A 32 9.74 13.73 6.32
CA SER A 32 9.83 14.27 4.96
C SER A 32 10.50 13.33 3.95
N GLN A 33 11.28 12.35 4.44
CA GLN A 33 11.99 11.40 3.58
C GLN A 33 11.04 10.41 2.93
N ARG A 34 11.31 10.09 1.66
CA ARG A 34 10.55 9.07 0.91
C ARG A 34 10.96 7.67 1.35
N LEU A 35 9.97 6.82 1.56
CA LEU A 35 10.20 5.40 1.74
C LEU A 35 10.20 4.71 0.37
N ASP A 36 11.16 3.81 0.16
CA ASP A 36 11.25 2.96 -1.03
C ASP A 36 10.77 1.53 -0.67
N PRO A 37 9.56 1.13 -1.07
CA PRO A 37 9.03 -0.18 -0.74
C PRO A 37 9.82 -1.32 -1.39
N PHE A 38 10.53 -1.09 -2.52
CA PHE A 38 11.35 -2.11 -3.14
C PHE A 38 12.58 -2.49 -2.29
N LYS A 39 13.14 -1.52 -1.55
CA LYS A 39 14.19 -1.81 -0.58
C LYS A 39 13.66 -2.65 0.59
N LEU A 40 12.50 -2.30 1.14
CA LEU A 40 11.88 -3.07 2.21
C LEU A 40 11.47 -4.48 1.77
N ALA A 41 11.02 -4.65 0.53
CA ALA A 41 10.67 -5.94 -0.02
C ALA A 41 11.83 -6.96 0.06
N GLN A 42 13.07 -6.51 -0.12
CA GLN A 42 14.25 -7.37 0.00
C GLN A 42 14.40 -7.94 1.41
N TYR A 43 14.21 -7.11 2.44
CA TYR A 43 14.23 -7.56 3.85
C TYR A 43 13.03 -8.43 4.21
N ALA A 44 11.88 -8.18 3.61
CA ALA A 44 10.68 -9.00 3.75
C ALA A 44 10.76 -10.34 3.00
N LYS A 45 11.90 -10.64 2.35
CA LYS A 45 12.07 -11.81 1.48
C LYS A 45 11.03 -11.89 0.36
N LEU A 46 10.64 -10.73 -0.18
CA LEU A 46 9.76 -10.64 -1.33
C LEU A 46 10.61 -10.49 -2.60
N LEU A 47 10.41 -11.39 -3.55
CA LEU A 47 11.00 -11.32 -4.88
C LEU A 47 9.99 -10.69 -5.84
N VAL A 48 10.19 -9.42 -6.15
CA VAL A 48 9.35 -8.73 -7.13
C VAL A 48 9.85 -9.06 -8.53
N VAL A 49 8.99 -9.65 -9.33
CA VAL A 49 9.28 -10.02 -10.73
C VAL A 49 8.38 -9.25 -11.69
N THR A 50 8.85 -9.12 -12.91
CA THR A 50 8.05 -8.60 -14.01
C THR A 50 7.11 -9.69 -14.53
N PHE A 51 6.03 -9.25 -15.15
CA PHE A 51 5.02 -10.16 -15.67
C PHE A 51 5.57 -11.17 -16.69
N ASP A 52 6.56 -10.75 -17.49
CA ASP A 52 7.21 -11.56 -18.52
C ASP A 52 8.05 -12.72 -17.94
N GLN A 53 8.49 -12.58 -16.68
CA GLN A 53 9.27 -13.60 -15.99
C GLN A 53 8.43 -14.76 -15.43
N ILE A 54 7.10 -14.71 -15.62
CA ILE A 54 6.19 -15.77 -15.15
C ILE A 54 5.96 -16.77 -16.28
N GLU A 55 6.81 -17.77 -16.35
CA GLU A 55 6.73 -18.81 -17.37
C GLU A 55 5.46 -19.67 -17.29
N ALA A 56 4.88 -19.80 -16.10
CA ALA A 56 3.71 -20.65 -15.85
C ALA A 56 2.38 -20.05 -16.32
N LEU A 57 2.34 -18.79 -16.78
CA LEU A 57 1.14 -18.17 -17.31
C LEU A 57 1.01 -18.47 -18.81
N SER A 58 -0.14 -19.03 -19.22
CA SER A 58 -0.46 -19.19 -20.64
C SER A 58 -0.60 -17.81 -21.33
N ASP A 59 -0.39 -17.79 -22.65
CA ASP A 59 -0.52 -16.56 -23.44
C ASP A 59 -1.95 -15.99 -23.37
N GLU A 60 -2.97 -16.85 -23.29
CA GLU A 60 -4.36 -16.46 -23.11
C GLU A 60 -4.58 -15.77 -21.74
N ALA A 61 -4.02 -16.34 -20.66
CA ALA A 61 -4.10 -15.73 -19.33
C ALA A 61 -3.38 -14.38 -19.29
N LYS A 62 -2.22 -14.27 -19.94
CA LYS A 62 -1.49 -13.02 -20.09
C LYS A 62 -2.29 -11.98 -20.85
N ALA A 63 -2.86 -12.36 -21.97
CA ALA A 63 -3.68 -11.47 -22.80
C ALA A 63 -4.92 -10.97 -22.03
N HIS A 64 -5.61 -11.83 -21.28
CA HIS A 64 -6.73 -11.43 -20.44
C HIS A 64 -6.32 -10.46 -19.33
N LEU A 65 -5.28 -10.80 -18.56
CA LEU A 65 -4.81 -9.99 -17.43
C LEU A 65 -4.25 -8.63 -17.84
N LEU A 66 -3.70 -8.50 -19.04
CA LEU A 66 -3.19 -7.25 -19.59
C LEU A 66 -4.21 -6.49 -20.46
N GLY A 67 -5.28 -7.16 -20.89
CA GLY A 67 -6.37 -6.63 -21.70
C GLY A 67 -7.59 -6.26 -20.87
N GLU A 68 -8.64 -7.05 -21.02
CA GLU A 68 -9.95 -6.80 -20.37
C GLU A 68 -9.86 -6.83 -18.85
N GLY A 69 -9.02 -7.70 -18.27
CA GLY A 69 -8.82 -7.85 -16.84
C GLY A 69 -7.83 -6.87 -16.20
N LYS A 70 -7.19 -5.97 -16.96
CA LYS A 70 -6.08 -5.13 -16.47
C LYS A 70 -6.41 -4.28 -15.25
N ASP A 71 -7.64 -3.84 -15.13
CA ASP A 71 -8.09 -2.97 -14.03
C ASP A 71 -8.60 -3.75 -12.80
N SER A 72 -8.74 -5.08 -12.93
CA SER A 72 -9.25 -5.95 -11.86
C SER A 72 -8.20 -6.41 -10.85
N TRP A 73 -6.91 -6.15 -11.12
CA TRP A 73 -5.80 -6.54 -10.24
C TRP A 73 -4.70 -5.47 -10.20
N SER A 74 -3.97 -5.40 -9.11
CA SER A 74 -2.86 -4.43 -8.92
C SER A 74 -1.52 -5.12 -8.71
N GLY A 75 -1.55 -6.28 -8.10
CA GLY A 75 -0.43 -7.17 -7.87
C GLY A 75 -0.95 -8.52 -7.42
N GLY A 76 -0.06 -9.48 -7.33
CA GLY A 76 -0.35 -10.81 -6.84
C GLY A 76 0.86 -11.40 -6.14
N ALA A 77 0.61 -12.06 -5.01
CA ALA A 77 1.62 -12.81 -4.30
C ALA A 77 1.43 -14.31 -4.57
N ALA A 78 2.53 -15.03 -4.82
CA ALA A 78 2.46 -16.47 -4.93
C ALA A 78 1.99 -17.09 -3.61
N SER A 79 1.15 -18.10 -3.68
CA SER A 79 0.65 -18.84 -2.51
C SER A 79 1.74 -19.67 -1.84
N GLN A 80 2.75 -20.07 -2.60
CA GLN A 80 3.88 -20.86 -2.13
C GLN A 80 5.16 -20.01 -2.10
N VAL A 81 6.01 -20.31 -1.15
CA VAL A 81 7.37 -19.74 -1.10
C VAL A 81 8.30 -20.51 -2.05
N LEU A 82 9.26 -19.79 -2.60
CA LEU A 82 10.34 -20.38 -3.40
C LEU A 82 11.26 -21.24 -2.51
N PRO A 83 12.06 -22.16 -3.11
CA PRO A 83 12.99 -23.00 -2.35
C PRO A 83 13.98 -22.24 -1.46
N ASP A 84 14.29 -21.00 -1.80
CA ASP A 84 15.15 -20.09 -1.01
C ASP A 84 14.40 -19.32 0.08
N GLY A 85 13.12 -19.61 0.30
CA GLY A 85 12.26 -18.99 1.30
C GLY A 85 11.72 -17.63 0.93
N ARG A 86 11.95 -17.15 -0.30
CA ARG A 86 11.35 -15.90 -0.80
C ARG A 86 9.92 -16.13 -1.31
N LYS A 87 9.10 -15.11 -1.20
CA LYS A 87 7.75 -15.09 -1.76
C LYS A 87 7.75 -14.26 -3.05
N LEU A 88 7.18 -14.82 -4.11
CA LEU A 88 7.09 -14.16 -5.40
C LEU A 88 5.97 -13.12 -5.38
N ILE A 89 6.28 -11.91 -5.81
CA ILE A 89 5.33 -10.82 -6.01
C ILE A 89 5.36 -10.40 -7.48
N VAL A 90 4.20 -10.31 -8.08
CA VAL A 90 4.00 -9.80 -9.43
C VAL A 90 3.20 -8.51 -9.36
N LEU A 91 3.72 -7.45 -9.95
CA LEU A 91 3.00 -6.18 -10.06
C LEU A 91 2.39 -6.06 -11.46
N ASN A 92 1.19 -5.49 -11.53
CA ASN A 92 0.51 -5.26 -12.81
C ASN A 92 1.30 -4.24 -13.65
N PRO A 93 1.88 -4.63 -14.80
CA PRO A 93 2.75 -3.77 -15.59
C PRO A 93 2.02 -2.61 -16.27
N THR A 94 0.68 -2.66 -16.35
CA THR A 94 -0.13 -1.56 -16.90
C THR A 94 -0.29 -0.40 -15.93
N HIS A 95 0.07 -0.61 -14.65
CA HIS A 95 -0.02 0.41 -13.62
C HIS A 95 1.26 1.25 -13.51
N GLY A 96 1.08 2.53 -13.18
CA GLY A 96 2.21 3.43 -12.97
C GLY A 96 2.95 3.18 -11.65
N LYS A 97 4.18 3.69 -11.57
CA LYS A 97 5.09 3.53 -10.43
C LYS A 97 4.47 3.83 -9.07
N ASN A 98 3.63 4.88 -8.98
CA ASN A 98 2.99 5.27 -7.72
C ASN A 98 2.02 4.19 -7.20
N ARG A 99 1.34 3.48 -8.11
CA ARG A 99 0.45 2.37 -7.76
C ARG A 99 1.27 1.14 -7.38
N HIS A 100 2.37 0.87 -8.09
CA HIS A 100 3.31 -0.19 -7.70
C HIS A 100 3.87 0.01 -6.30
N ASN A 101 4.23 1.25 -5.93
CA ASN A 101 4.72 1.56 -4.58
C ASN A 101 3.68 1.23 -3.52
N ALA A 102 2.42 1.59 -3.74
CA ALA A 102 1.34 1.34 -2.80
C ALA A 102 1.05 -0.17 -2.66
N THR A 103 0.91 -0.87 -3.80
CA THR A 103 0.66 -2.32 -3.83
C THR A 103 1.80 -3.11 -3.18
N LEU A 104 3.05 -2.77 -3.52
CA LEU A 104 4.19 -3.47 -2.93
C LEU A 104 4.31 -3.18 -1.42
N MET A 105 4.00 -1.95 -1.00
CA MET A 105 4.04 -1.60 0.42
C MET A 105 2.98 -2.37 1.24
N GLU A 106 1.82 -2.63 0.67
CA GLU A 106 0.78 -3.47 1.25
C GLU A 106 1.28 -4.91 1.47
N GLU A 107 1.90 -5.52 0.46
CA GLU A 107 2.52 -6.85 0.56
C GLU A 107 3.66 -6.90 1.59
N VAL A 108 4.47 -5.85 1.65
CA VAL A 108 5.50 -5.70 2.69
C VAL A 108 4.86 -5.67 4.08
N CYS A 109 3.76 -4.92 4.25
CA CYS A 109 3.05 -4.86 5.52
C CYS A 109 2.48 -6.21 5.95
N HIS A 110 1.94 -7.01 5.03
CA HIS A 110 1.49 -8.36 5.37
C HIS A 110 2.60 -9.19 6.01
N VAL A 111 3.82 -9.09 5.53
CA VAL A 111 4.97 -9.82 6.08
C VAL A 111 5.39 -9.26 7.44
N PHE A 112 5.59 -7.95 7.56
CA PHE A 112 6.07 -7.31 8.79
C PHE A 112 5.06 -7.36 9.93
N LEU A 113 3.76 -7.38 9.62
CA LEU A 113 2.68 -7.52 10.61
C LEU A 113 2.41 -8.98 10.99
N GLY A 114 3.08 -9.94 10.33
CA GLY A 114 2.89 -11.37 10.58
C GLY A 114 1.53 -11.88 10.12
N HIS A 115 0.92 -11.22 9.15
CA HIS A 115 -0.33 -11.69 8.56
C HIS A 115 -0.09 -13.05 7.91
N LYS A 116 -0.87 -14.03 8.31
CA LYS A 116 -0.85 -15.31 7.63
C LYS A 116 -1.32 -15.11 6.19
N PRO A 117 -0.65 -15.72 5.20
CA PRO A 117 -1.17 -15.71 3.84
C PRO A 117 -2.64 -16.13 3.90
N SER A 118 -3.52 -15.35 3.33
CA SER A 118 -4.89 -15.81 3.12
C SER A 118 -4.74 -17.14 2.39
N ARG A 119 -5.06 -18.24 3.07
CA ARG A 119 -5.18 -19.51 2.35
C ARG A 119 -6.18 -19.16 1.27
N LEU A 120 -5.79 -19.40 0.01
CA LEU A 120 -6.77 -19.42 -1.06
C LEU A 120 -7.95 -20.19 -0.49
N ALA A 121 -9.03 -19.48 -0.18
CA ALA A 121 -10.16 -20.12 0.45
C ALA A 121 -10.46 -21.32 -0.41
N ILE A 122 -10.64 -22.43 0.22
CA ILE A 122 -11.32 -23.56 -0.42
C ILE A 122 -12.45 -22.92 -1.21
N GLU A 123 -12.36 -23.01 -2.54
CA GLU A 123 -13.34 -22.44 -3.43
C GLU A 123 -14.73 -22.87 -2.94
N LYS A 124 -15.42 -22.01 -2.21
CA LYS A 124 -16.83 -22.23 -1.96
C LYS A 124 -17.50 -22.02 -3.31
N ARG A 125 -17.78 -23.09 -3.96
CA ARG A 125 -18.61 -23.08 -5.17
C ARG A 125 -20.06 -23.05 -4.74
N ASP A 126 -20.84 -22.21 -5.42
CA ASP A 126 -22.29 -22.27 -5.31
C ASP A 126 -22.82 -23.57 -5.95
N LYS A 127 -24.14 -23.75 -5.90
CA LYS A 127 -24.80 -24.93 -6.49
C LYS A 127 -24.59 -25.05 -8.01
N ASP A 128 -24.19 -23.96 -8.66
CA ASP A 128 -23.98 -23.84 -10.09
C ASP A 128 -22.49 -23.96 -10.48
N GLY A 129 -21.59 -24.19 -9.48
CA GLY A 129 -20.16 -24.39 -9.69
C GLY A 129 -19.33 -23.11 -9.78
N ASN A 130 -19.92 -21.93 -9.57
CA ASN A 130 -19.21 -20.66 -9.57
C ASN A 130 -18.46 -20.43 -8.27
N ILE A 131 -17.27 -19.83 -8.34
CA ILE A 131 -16.46 -19.46 -7.15
C ILE A 131 -17.16 -18.30 -6.43
N VAL A 132 -17.73 -18.53 -5.24
CA VAL A 132 -18.57 -17.55 -4.51
C VAL A 132 -17.83 -16.82 -3.41
N ALA A 133 -16.70 -17.30 -2.92
CA ALA A 133 -15.94 -16.60 -1.89
C ALA A 133 -14.45 -16.92 -1.93
N ARG A 134 -13.66 -15.85 -1.85
CA ARG A 134 -12.31 -15.89 -1.27
C ARG A 134 -12.46 -15.61 0.22
N ASP A 135 -11.67 -16.26 1.06
CA ASP A 135 -11.61 -15.93 2.49
C ASP A 135 -10.85 -14.60 2.65
N TYR A 136 -11.57 -13.52 2.30
CA TYR A 136 -11.07 -12.16 2.35
C TYR A 136 -11.28 -11.66 3.77
N ASN A 137 -10.21 -11.59 4.54
CA ASN A 137 -10.27 -10.94 5.85
C ASN A 137 -10.09 -9.43 5.67
N ALA A 138 -11.21 -8.72 5.56
CA ALA A 138 -11.24 -7.28 5.34
C ALA A 138 -10.44 -6.47 6.39
N GLU A 139 -10.36 -6.97 7.62
CA GLU A 139 -9.62 -6.31 8.70
C GLU A 139 -8.10 -6.40 8.47
N ILE A 140 -7.60 -7.56 8.06
CA ILE A 140 -6.19 -7.80 7.74
C ILE A 140 -5.76 -6.96 6.52
N GLU A 141 -6.58 -6.94 5.49
CA GLU A 141 -6.30 -6.12 4.28
C GLU A 141 -6.33 -4.63 4.61
N GLU A 142 -7.33 -4.18 5.37
CA GLU A 142 -7.40 -2.79 5.82
C GLU A 142 -6.18 -2.43 6.68
N GLU A 143 -5.74 -3.31 7.57
CA GLU A 143 -4.58 -3.08 8.42
C GLU A 143 -3.29 -2.96 7.59
N ALA A 144 -3.06 -3.87 6.64
CA ALA A 144 -1.90 -3.83 5.75
C ALA A 144 -1.91 -2.55 4.90
N TYR A 145 -3.03 -2.24 4.25
CA TYR A 145 -3.17 -1.04 3.44
C TYR A 145 -2.99 0.25 4.24
N ALA A 146 -3.67 0.39 5.39
CA ALA A 146 -3.62 1.60 6.21
C ALA A 146 -2.22 1.82 6.81
N THR A 147 -1.55 0.75 7.26
CA THR A 147 -0.18 0.81 7.76
C THR A 147 0.80 1.14 6.65
N GLY A 148 0.65 0.52 5.47
CA GLY A 148 1.47 0.80 4.29
C GLY A 148 1.31 2.25 3.80
N ALA A 149 0.09 2.74 3.74
CA ALA A 149 -0.20 4.14 3.40
C ALA A 149 0.43 5.13 4.40
N ALA A 150 0.39 4.80 5.70
CA ALA A 150 1.03 5.60 6.75
C ALA A 150 2.57 5.56 6.65
N ALA A 151 3.15 4.43 6.31
CA ALA A 151 4.60 4.32 6.10
C ALA A 151 5.08 5.11 4.88
N LEU A 152 4.32 5.10 3.79
CA LEU A 152 4.61 5.90 2.59
C LEU A 152 4.41 7.40 2.82
N VAL A 153 3.38 7.78 3.61
CA VAL A 153 2.99 9.17 3.86
C VAL A 153 2.71 9.33 5.36
N PRO A 154 3.77 9.54 6.18
CA PRO A 154 3.64 9.64 7.63
C PRO A 154 2.85 10.89 8.05
N TYR A 155 2.12 10.76 9.16
CA TYR A 155 1.20 11.79 9.65
C TYR A 155 1.86 13.15 9.86
N ARG A 156 3.02 13.19 10.54
CA ARG A 156 3.72 14.45 10.83
C ARG A 156 4.13 15.17 9.53
N GLY A 157 4.75 14.46 8.61
CA GLY A 157 5.16 15.04 7.33
C GLY A 157 3.96 15.47 6.48
N LEU A 158 2.87 14.70 6.50
CA LEU A 158 1.62 15.08 5.84
C LEU A 158 1.02 16.33 6.46
N LYS A 159 0.92 16.39 7.79
CA LYS A 159 0.37 17.53 8.54
C LYS A 159 1.17 18.80 8.26
N ASP A 160 2.49 18.75 8.35
CA ASP A 160 3.37 19.88 8.04
C ASP A 160 3.15 20.41 6.62
N MET A 161 3.04 19.54 5.63
CA MET A 161 2.78 19.96 4.25
C MET A 161 1.36 20.56 4.08
N VAL A 162 0.36 20.01 4.77
CA VAL A 162 -1.00 20.57 4.80
C VAL A 162 -1.02 21.95 5.46
N GLU A 163 -0.33 22.13 6.57
CA GLU A 163 -0.20 23.41 7.27
C GLU A 163 0.49 24.48 6.41
N ARG A 164 1.42 24.06 5.55
CA ARG A 164 2.07 24.94 4.56
C ARG A 164 1.24 25.18 3.30
N GLY A 165 -0.01 24.75 3.24
CA GLY A 165 -0.91 24.96 2.11
C GLY A 165 -0.56 24.16 0.85
N LYS A 166 0.20 23.06 0.98
CA LYS A 166 0.54 22.23 -0.17
C LYS A 166 -0.67 21.46 -0.68
N THR A 167 -0.87 21.47 -1.98
CA THR A 167 -1.92 20.71 -2.66
C THR A 167 -1.67 19.21 -2.59
N SER A 168 -2.72 18.41 -2.69
CA SER A 168 -2.60 16.94 -2.75
C SER A 168 -1.70 16.46 -3.89
N ALA A 169 -1.63 17.20 -5.00
CA ALA A 169 -0.74 16.91 -6.11
C ALA A 169 0.74 17.18 -5.78
N GLU A 170 1.06 18.26 -5.06
CA GLU A 170 2.43 18.55 -4.61
C GLU A 170 2.90 17.53 -3.58
N ILE A 171 2.03 17.17 -2.61
CA ILE A 171 2.32 16.17 -1.60
C ILE A 171 2.53 14.79 -2.26
N ALA A 172 1.71 14.42 -3.23
CA ALA A 172 1.85 13.17 -3.98
C ALA A 172 3.19 13.09 -4.73
N ARG A 173 3.62 14.16 -5.36
CA ARG A 173 4.94 14.26 -6.00
C ARG A 173 6.08 14.15 -4.99
N HIS A 174 5.92 14.78 -3.82
CA HIS A 174 6.92 14.74 -2.76
C HIS A 174 7.15 13.31 -2.26
N TYR A 175 6.09 12.55 -1.96
CA TYR A 175 6.20 11.18 -1.44
C TYR A 175 6.26 10.09 -2.53
N ASN A 176 6.15 10.47 -3.82
CA ASN A 176 6.14 9.54 -4.95
C ASN A 176 5.01 8.50 -4.85
N VAL A 177 3.82 8.99 -4.54
CA VAL A 177 2.58 8.22 -4.42
C VAL A 177 1.47 8.83 -5.29
N SER A 178 0.32 8.16 -5.38
CA SER A 178 -0.82 8.70 -6.10
C SER A 178 -1.51 9.83 -5.30
N ARG A 179 -2.12 10.78 -6.04
CA ARG A 179 -2.97 11.82 -5.43
C ARG A 179 -4.12 11.20 -4.60
N ALA A 180 -4.70 10.12 -5.09
CA ALA A 180 -5.76 9.41 -4.38
C ALA A 180 -5.29 8.88 -3.01
N LEU A 181 -4.04 8.39 -2.90
CA LEU A 181 -3.46 7.97 -1.63
C LEU A 181 -3.31 9.16 -0.66
N ILE A 182 -2.88 10.32 -1.15
CA ILE A 182 -2.79 11.53 -0.31
C ILE A 182 -4.18 11.94 0.20
N GLU A 183 -5.17 11.98 -0.67
CA GLU A 183 -6.55 12.35 -0.29
C GLU A 183 -7.14 11.35 0.73
N TYR A 184 -6.86 10.06 0.55
CA TYR A 184 -7.17 9.04 1.55
C TYR A 184 -6.49 9.33 2.89
N ARG A 185 -5.16 9.58 2.89
CA ARG A 185 -4.39 9.88 4.10
C ARG A 185 -4.90 11.13 4.81
N ILE A 186 -5.18 12.22 4.08
CA ILE A 186 -5.76 13.46 4.64
C ILE A 186 -7.08 13.15 5.37
N LYS A 187 -7.97 12.35 4.75
CA LYS A 187 -9.27 11.98 5.32
C LYS A 187 -9.14 11.13 6.59
N VAL A 188 -8.39 10.03 6.53
CA VAL A 188 -8.26 9.11 7.68
C VAL A 188 -7.47 9.72 8.84
N SER A 189 -6.61 10.69 8.54
CA SER A 189 -5.85 11.48 9.52
C SER A 189 -6.63 12.66 10.12
N ARG A 190 -7.87 12.88 9.68
CA ARG A 190 -8.73 14.01 10.11
C ARG A 190 -8.12 15.40 9.81
N LEU A 191 -7.35 15.51 8.73
CA LEU A 191 -6.72 16.77 8.28
C LEU A 191 -7.52 17.47 7.18
N TRP A 192 -8.71 16.96 6.82
CA TRP A 192 -9.44 17.44 5.65
C TRP A 192 -9.89 18.91 5.76
N ASP A 193 -10.35 19.33 6.92
CA ASP A 193 -10.81 20.71 7.12
C ASP A 193 -9.62 21.69 7.09
N LEU A 194 -8.54 21.35 7.81
CA LEU A 194 -7.28 22.10 7.78
C LEU A 194 -6.71 22.20 6.34
N TYR A 195 -6.78 21.12 5.59
CA TYR A 195 -6.34 21.09 4.18
C TYR A 195 -7.14 22.06 3.33
N LYS A 196 -8.47 22.04 3.42
CA LYS A 196 -9.32 22.97 2.67
C LYS A 196 -9.00 24.42 3.00
N GLU A 197 -8.94 24.77 4.28
CA GLU A 197 -8.65 26.13 4.72
C GLU A 197 -7.32 26.66 4.16
N ASN A 198 -6.27 25.86 4.23
CA ASN A 198 -4.93 26.30 3.84
C ASN A 198 -4.74 26.33 2.31
N VAL A 199 -5.32 25.39 1.57
CA VAL A 199 -5.25 25.40 0.09
C VAL A 199 -6.05 26.59 -0.48
N PHE A 200 -7.23 26.91 0.08
CA PHE A 200 -8.00 28.07 -0.37
C PHE A 200 -7.31 29.41 -0.03
N ARG A 201 -6.60 29.50 1.12
CA ARG A 201 -5.82 30.71 1.47
C ARG A 201 -4.61 30.92 0.55
N SER A 202 -4.02 29.85 0.06
CA SER A 202 -2.82 29.91 -0.81
C SER A 202 -3.16 30.18 -2.28
N GLY A 203 -4.44 30.10 -2.67
CA GLY A 203 -4.93 30.32 -4.04
C GLY A 203 -5.44 31.74 -4.30
N ASN A 204 -5.46 32.62 -3.29
CA ASN A 204 -5.71 34.06 -3.38
C ASN A 204 -4.39 34.83 -3.17
#